data_415d72a3e2b93768dbdf65ffbf3a15f1
#
_entry.id   415d72a3e2b93768dbdf65ffbf3a15f1
#
_cell.length_a   1.000
_cell.length_b   1.000
_cell.length_c   1.000
_cell.angle_alpha   90.00
_cell.angle_beta   90.00
_cell.angle_gamma   90.00
#
_symmetry.space_group_name_H-M   'P 1'
#
loop_
_entity.id
_entity.type
_entity.pdbx_description
1 polymer ?
#
loop_
_entity_poly.entity_id
_entity_poly.type
_entity_poly.pdbx_seq_one_letter_code
_entity_poly.pdbx_strand_id
1 'polypeptide(L)'
;MQKVKLSKPIKIDGKEINEINLNLSSLSGWDIIEADRQVRMRGATGLNPLFSQDGLLFVASRACGIKYDDLLQLNAPDFLELTLRVQNFLMGLDLAVLETPSSHSVN
;
A
#
# COMPACT_ATOMS: atom_id res chain seq x y z
N MET A 1 12.48 -3.28 1.78
CA MET A 1 11.26 -3.60 2.55
C MET A 1 11.04 -2.55 3.62
N GLN A 2 9.81 -2.09 3.74
CA GLN A 2 9.45 -1.11 4.76
C GLN A 2 8.69 -1.79 5.88
N LYS A 3 9.00 -1.41 7.12
CA LYS A 3 8.26 -1.89 8.27
C LYS A 3 7.33 -0.80 8.75
N VAL A 4 6.05 -1.12 8.83
CA VAL A 4 5.03 -0.19 9.32
C VAL A 4 4.61 -0.66 10.70
N LYS A 5 5.04 0.07 11.73
CA LYS A 5 4.67 -0.26 13.11
C LYS A 5 3.26 0.22 13.37
N LEU A 6 2.45 -0.66 13.92
CA LEU A 6 1.05 -0.35 14.19
C LEU A 6 0.91 0.26 15.57
N SER A 7 0.12 1.31 15.68
CA SER A 7 -0.21 1.90 16.97
C SER A 7 -1.20 1.04 17.74
N LYS A 8 -1.97 0.21 17.01
CA LYS A 8 -2.92 -0.72 17.60
C LYS A 8 -2.83 -2.05 16.85
N PRO A 9 -2.57 -3.17 17.57
CA PRO A 9 -2.42 -4.47 16.91
C PRO A 9 -3.71 -4.92 16.24
N ILE A 10 -3.55 -5.76 15.22
CA ILE A 10 -4.67 -6.46 14.58
C ILE A 10 -4.46 -7.96 14.76
N LYS A 11 -5.53 -8.74 14.59
CA LYS A 11 -5.44 -10.20 14.73
C LYS A 11 -5.65 -10.87 13.39
N ILE A 12 -4.73 -11.77 13.05
CA ILE A 12 -4.81 -12.57 11.84
C ILE A 12 -4.62 -14.02 12.22
N ASP A 13 -5.65 -14.84 11.98
CA ASP A 13 -5.65 -16.26 12.33
C ASP A 13 -5.30 -16.48 13.81
N GLY A 14 -5.86 -15.63 14.67
CA GLY A 14 -5.66 -15.74 16.12
C GLY A 14 -4.34 -15.18 16.62
N LYS A 15 -3.48 -14.71 15.74
CA LYS A 15 -2.19 -14.13 16.11
C LYS A 15 -2.25 -12.61 16.09
N GLU A 16 -1.64 -12.00 17.09
CA GLU A 16 -1.58 -10.55 17.18
C GLU A 16 -0.45 -10.03 16.29
N ILE A 17 -0.75 -9.08 15.43
CA ILE A 17 0.21 -8.47 14.52
C ILE A 17 0.41 -7.03 14.93
N ASN A 18 1.66 -6.66 15.23
CA ASN A 18 2.02 -5.30 15.64
C ASN A 18 2.76 -4.54 14.55
N GLU A 19 3.09 -5.20 13.47
CA GLU A 19 3.97 -4.64 12.46
C GLU A 19 3.63 -5.26 11.10
N ILE A 20 3.63 -4.44 10.06
CA ILE A 20 3.38 -4.90 8.70
C ILE A 20 4.67 -4.72 7.90
N ASN A 21 5.12 -5.79 7.27
CA ASN A 21 6.29 -5.75 6.39
C ASN A 21 5.79 -5.48 4.97
N LEU A 22 6.04 -4.27 4.49
CA LEU A 22 5.54 -3.78 3.21
C LEU A 22 6.67 -3.82 2.18
N ASN A 23 6.60 -4.75 1.25
CA ASN A 23 7.65 -4.93 0.25
C ASN A 23 7.16 -4.44 -1.11
N LEU A 24 7.13 -3.13 -1.28
CA LEU A 24 6.62 -2.51 -2.50
C LEU A 24 7.53 -2.77 -3.70
N SER A 25 8.84 -2.84 -3.47
CA SER A 25 9.78 -3.02 -4.57
C SER A 25 9.71 -4.40 -5.22
N SER A 26 9.06 -5.37 -4.57
CA SER A 26 8.90 -6.70 -5.14
C SER A 26 7.67 -6.82 -6.04
N LEU A 27 6.84 -5.78 -6.11
CA LEU A 27 5.63 -5.82 -6.93
C LEU A 27 5.99 -5.81 -8.41
N SER A 28 5.25 -6.63 -9.17
CA SER A 28 5.38 -6.66 -10.63
C SER A 28 4.20 -5.93 -11.26
N GLY A 29 4.26 -5.76 -12.59
CA GLY A 29 3.12 -5.21 -13.30
C GLY A 29 1.86 -6.03 -13.10
N TRP A 30 2.01 -7.36 -12.99
CA TRP A 30 0.87 -8.23 -12.72
C TRP A 30 0.18 -7.87 -11.40
N ASP A 31 0.97 -7.56 -10.37
CA ASP A 31 0.41 -7.18 -9.08
C ASP A 31 -0.42 -5.90 -9.19
N ILE A 32 0.04 -4.94 -9.98
CA ILE A 32 -0.68 -3.68 -10.18
C ILE A 32 -1.97 -3.93 -10.96
N ILE A 33 -1.91 -4.74 -12.01
CA ILE A 33 -3.10 -5.09 -12.80
C ILE A 33 -4.11 -5.81 -11.93
N GLU A 34 -3.67 -6.72 -11.09
CA GLU A 34 -4.59 -7.47 -10.23
C GLU A 34 -5.24 -6.57 -9.19
N ALA A 35 -4.47 -5.65 -8.59
CA ALA A 35 -5.04 -4.69 -7.64
C ALA A 35 -6.08 -3.80 -8.32
N ASP A 36 -5.79 -3.34 -9.52
CA ASP A 36 -6.73 -2.53 -10.29
C ASP A 36 -8.01 -3.31 -10.58
N ARG A 37 -7.88 -4.58 -10.95
CA ARG A 37 -9.04 -5.42 -11.21
C ARG A 37 -9.90 -5.58 -9.96
N GLN A 38 -9.28 -5.84 -8.83
CA GLN A 38 -10.02 -6.05 -7.58
C GLN A 38 -10.80 -4.81 -7.18
N VAL A 39 -10.20 -3.63 -7.29
CA VAL A 39 -10.90 -2.41 -6.90
C VAL A 39 -12.06 -2.11 -7.84
N ARG A 40 -11.92 -2.42 -9.14
CA ARG A 40 -13.01 -2.24 -10.10
C ARG A 40 -14.14 -3.24 -9.85
N MET A 41 -13.80 -4.48 -9.46
CA MET A 41 -14.81 -5.47 -9.13
C MET A 41 -15.63 -5.07 -7.91
N ARG A 42 -15.10 -4.20 -7.05
CA ARG A 42 -15.85 -3.69 -5.90
C ARG A 42 -16.71 -2.47 -6.28
N GLY A 43 -16.77 -2.14 -7.56
CA GLY A 43 -17.64 -1.07 -8.05
C GLY A 43 -16.97 0.28 -8.16
N ALA A 44 -15.65 0.35 -7.97
CA ALA A 44 -14.94 1.62 -8.11
C ALA A 44 -15.01 2.10 -9.56
N THR A 45 -15.30 3.39 -9.72
CA THR A 45 -15.37 4.03 -11.02
C THR A 45 -14.43 5.23 -11.01
N GLY A 46 -14.24 5.83 -12.16
CA GLY A 46 -13.38 6.99 -12.28
C GLY A 46 -12.17 6.71 -13.13
N LEU A 47 -11.34 7.73 -13.30
CA LEU A 47 -10.20 7.65 -14.20
C LEU A 47 -9.08 6.78 -13.65
N ASN A 48 -8.92 6.76 -12.34
CA ASN A 48 -7.81 6.01 -11.74
C ASN A 48 -8.21 5.46 -10.37
N PRO A 49 -9.06 4.41 -10.36
CA PRO A 49 -9.53 3.84 -9.10
C PRO A 49 -8.42 3.21 -8.26
N LEU A 50 -7.25 2.94 -8.86
CA LEU A 50 -6.13 2.41 -8.10
C LEU A 50 -5.68 3.36 -7.00
N PHE A 51 -5.87 4.67 -7.18
CA PHE A 51 -5.48 5.67 -6.19
C PHE A 51 -6.60 5.97 -5.18
N SER A 52 -7.72 5.26 -5.25
CA SER A 52 -8.70 5.31 -4.17
C SER A 52 -8.13 4.60 -2.94
N GLN A 53 -8.71 4.84 -1.76
CA GLN A 53 -8.24 4.14 -0.56
C GLN A 53 -8.38 2.63 -0.72
N ASP A 54 -9.45 2.14 -1.35
CA ASP A 54 -9.58 0.72 -1.65
C ASP A 54 -8.48 0.22 -2.55
N GLY A 55 -8.17 0.96 -3.61
CA GLY A 55 -7.12 0.58 -4.55
C GLY A 55 -5.76 0.51 -3.88
N LEU A 56 -5.43 1.52 -3.09
CA LEU A 56 -4.18 1.54 -2.37
C LEU A 56 -4.08 0.37 -1.39
N LEU A 57 -5.19 0.00 -0.76
CA LEU A 57 -5.18 -1.13 0.16
C LEU A 57 -4.99 -2.46 -0.55
N PHE A 58 -5.56 -2.62 -1.76
CA PHE A 58 -5.31 -3.82 -2.55
C PHE A 58 -3.83 -3.93 -2.93
N VAL A 59 -3.20 -2.82 -3.29
CA VAL A 59 -1.76 -2.83 -3.57
C VAL A 59 -0.98 -3.21 -2.32
N ALA A 60 -1.34 -2.63 -1.16
CA ALA A 60 -0.69 -2.96 0.11
C ALA A 60 -0.83 -4.44 0.43
N SER A 61 -2.01 -5.00 0.20
CA SER A 61 -2.26 -6.41 0.45
C SER A 61 -1.30 -7.30 -0.35
N ARG A 62 -1.10 -6.98 -1.62
CA ARG A 62 -0.16 -7.75 -2.44
C ARG A 62 1.28 -7.57 -1.99
N ALA A 63 1.62 -6.40 -1.48
CA ALA A 63 2.99 -6.10 -1.05
C ALA A 63 3.35 -6.70 0.30
N CYS A 64 2.36 -6.94 1.17
CA CYS A 64 2.62 -7.45 2.52
C CYS A 64 2.11 -8.87 2.74
N GLY A 65 1.32 -9.41 1.81
CA GLY A 65 0.79 -10.76 1.94
C GLY A 65 -0.36 -10.90 2.93
N ILE A 66 -0.90 -9.80 3.41
CA ILE A 66 -2.05 -9.80 4.32
C ILE A 66 -3.30 -9.53 3.49
N LYS A 67 -4.35 -10.31 3.74
CA LYS A 67 -5.59 -10.16 2.98
C LYS A 67 -6.20 -8.77 3.19
N TYR A 68 -6.84 -8.28 2.14
CA TYR A 68 -7.54 -6.99 2.17
C TYR A 68 -8.48 -6.90 3.39
N ASP A 69 -9.27 -7.95 3.63
CA ASP A 69 -10.23 -7.92 4.73
C ASP A 69 -9.56 -7.82 6.10
N ASP A 70 -8.39 -8.44 6.25
CA ASP A 70 -7.64 -8.36 7.50
C ASP A 70 -7.06 -6.96 7.70
N LEU A 71 -6.65 -6.30 6.61
CA LEU A 71 -6.12 -4.94 6.70
C LEU A 71 -7.20 -3.93 7.08
N LEU A 72 -8.47 -4.24 6.85
CA LEU A 72 -9.57 -3.36 7.27
C LEU A 72 -9.69 -3.26 8.79
N GLN A 73 -9.03 -4.12 9.55
CA GLN A 73 -9.00 -4.03 11.01
C GLN A 73 -8.14 -2.88 11.53
N LEU A 74 -7.28 -2.32 10.66
CA LEU A 74 -6.39 -1.24 11.08
C LEU A 74 -7.20 -0.03 11.57
N ASN A 75 -6.68 0.64 12.61
CA ASN A 75 -7.29 1.91 12.99
C ASN A 75 -6.96 2.96 11.92
N ALA A 76 -7.64 4.10 11.98
CA ALA A 76 -7.49 5.11 10.92
C ALA A 76 -6.05 5.62 10.77
N PRO A 77 -5.32 5.96 11.84
CA PRO A 77 -3.95 6.43 11.67
C PRO A 77 -3.04 5.39 11.00
N ASP A 78 -3.14 4.12 11.39
CA ASP A 78 -2.32 3.06 10.81
C ASP A 78 -2.72 2.79 9.37
N PHE A 79 -4.02 2.80 9.09
CA PHE A 79 -4.53 2.62 7.73
C PHE A 79 -4.00 3.73 6.82
N LEU A 80 -4.07 4.97 7.26
CA LEU A 80 -3.62 6.10 6.45
C LEU A 80 -2.11 6.09 6.25
N GLU A 81 -1.35 5.68 7.25
CA GLU A 81 0.09 5.56 7.06
C GLU A 81 0.42 4.51 6.01
N LEU A 82 -0.24 3.36 6.08
CA LEU A 82 -0.02 2.28 5.11
C LEU A 82 -0.36 2.74 3.70
N THR A 83 -1.54 3.32 3.51
CA THR A 83 -1.96 3.74 2.18
C THR A 83 -1.14 4.90 1.65
N LEU A 84 -0.66 5.78 2.53
CA LEU A 84 0.21 6.88 2.10
C LEU A 84 1.54 6.35 1.54
N ARG A 85 2.12 5.33 2.19
CA ARG A 85 3.35 4.74 1.69
C ARG A 85 3.15 4.11 0.31
N VAL A 86 2.01 3.44 0.11
CA VAL A 86 1.68 2.87 -1.20
C VAL A 86 1.51 3.99 -2.23
N GLN A 87 0.79 5.03 -1.88
CA GLN A 87 0.57 6.15 -2.79
C GLN A 87 1.88 6.79 -3.22
N ASN A 88 2.77 7.03 -2.26
CA ASN A 88 4.07 7.63 -2.56
C ASN A 88 4.88 6.74 -3.50
N PHE A 89 4.85 5.43 -3.27
CA PHE A 89 5.53 4.49 -4.14
C PHE A 89 4.97 4.56 -5.57
N LEU A 90 3.64 4.53 -5.70
CA LEU A 90 3.01 4.56 -7.02
C LEU A 90 3.28 5.86 -7.76
N MET A 91 3.48 6.94 -7.03
CA MET A 91 3.80 8.24 -7.63
C MET A 91 5.29 8.45 -7.81
N GLY A 92 6.11 7.46 -7.44
CA GLY A 92 7.55 7.59 -7.54
C GLY A 92 8.17 8.50 -6.49
N LEU A 93 7.49 8.70 -5.37
CA LEU A 93 7.92 9.62 -4.32
C LEU A 93 8.43 8.87 -3.08
N ASP A 94 9.06 7.70 -3.27
CA ASP A 94 9.64 7.01 -2.13
C ASP A 94 10.95 7.70 -1.69
N LEU A 95 11.45 7.32 -0.53
CA LEU A 95 12.63 7.98 0.03
C LEU A 95 13.86 7.89 -0.87
N ALA A 96 14.04 6.77 -1.55
CA ALA A 96 15.19 6.60 -2.43
C ALA A 96 15.13 7.60 -3.58
N VAL A 97 13.94 7.82 -4.13
CA VAL A 97 13.75 8.80 -5.19
C VAL A 97 13.99 10.21 -4.68
N LEU A 98 13.44 10.52 -3.49
CA LEU A 98 13.57 11.85 -2.92
C LEU A 98 15.02 12.19 -2.55
N GLU A 99 15.83 11.22 -2.24
CA GLU A 99 17.24 11.43 -1.91
C GLU A 99 18.10 11.64 -3.16
N THR A 100 17.60 11.35 -4.34
CA THR A 100 18.31 11.55 -5.59
C THR A 100 18.27 13.03 -5.92
N PRO A 101 19.40 13.70 -6.02
CA PRO A 101 19.41 15.11 -6.37
C PRO A 101 18.85 15.31 -7.76
N SER A 102 18.29 16.18 -8.10
CA SER A 102 17.77 16.30 -9.04
C SER A 102 17.95 16.88 -9.95
N SER A 103 18.29 16.24 -9.66
CA SER A 103 18.49 16.28 -10.00
C SER A 103 18.13 16.80 -10.61
N HIS A 104 17.91 16.80 -10.46
CA HIS A 104 17.70 17.03 -10.70
C HIS A 104 17.30 17.66 -11.29
N SER A 105 17.35 17.81 -11.31
CA SER A 105 17.14 18.12 -11.56
C SER A 105 16.75 18.59 -12.22
N VAL A 106 16.65 18.42 -12.24
CA VAL A 106 16.61 18.50 -12.61
C VAL A 106 16.61 18.77 -13.01
N ASN A 107 16.82 18.89 -13.09
CA ASN A 107 17.13 18.86 -13.16
C ASN A 107 17.10 19.05 -13.43
#